data_4fb60e11d175e1a28bd7447d6e66c2cf
#
_entry.id   4fb60e11d175e1a28bd7447d6e66c2cf
#
_cell.length_a   1.000
_cell.length_b   1.000
_cell.length_c   1.000
_cell.angle_alpha   90.00
_cell.angle_beta   90.00
_cell.angle_gamma   90.00
#
_symmetry.space_group_name_H-M   'P 1'
#
loop_
_entity.id
_entity.type
_entity.pdbx_description
1 polymer ?
#
loop_
_entity_poly.entity_id
_entity_poly.type
_entity_poly.pdbx_seq_one_letter_code
_entity_poly.pdbx_strand_id
1 'polypeptide(L)'
;MKSKKLSENILKLIKSEGFRYINLDTVIETKHIVERSGESFRRFIFSFNDQKGNEICLRPDLTIASCLKYLNEKNKASKKVFYSGQAFRKTKKISDSIIRNQIGFEIIGSNKEKDDDKKIINTAVKSLSKVKFSSGVLTIGNIEIFKLLLTKLDIPKRWRLR
;
A
#
# COMPACT_ATOMS: atom_id res chain seq x y z
N MET A 1 -22.29 13.34 -0.03
CA MET A 1 -21.76 14.44 0.80
C MET A 1 -20.98 13.98 2.06
N LYS A 2 -21.50 13.11 2.92
CA LYS A 2 -20.80 12.66 4.17
C LYS A 2 -19.43 11.99 3.92
N SER A 3 -19.32 11.10 2.91
CA SER A 3 -18.07 10.38 2.58
C SER A 3 -16.93 11.32 2.16
N LYS A 4 -17.21 12.35 1.34
CA LYS A 4 -16.19 13.30 0.88
C LYS A 4 -15.61 14.13 2.04
N LYS A 5 -16.46 14.66 2.92
CA LYS A 5 -16.02 15.40 4.12
C LYS A 5 -15.17 14.54 5.06
N LEU A 6 -15.49 13.24 5.13
CA LEU A 6 -14.76 12.28 5.94
C LEU A 6 -13.33 12.08 5.41
N SER A 7 -13.19 11.82 4.11
CA SER A 7 -11.89 11.69 3.45
C SER A 7 -11.04 12.95 3.62
N GLU A 8 -11.63 14.14 3.48
CA GLU A 8 -10.94 15.42 3.68
C GLU A 8 -10.38 15.56 5.11
N ASN A 9 -11.12 15.14 6.13
CA ASN A 9 -10.65 15.19 7.51
C ASN A 9 -9.46 14.25 7.76
N ILE A 10 -9.49 13.04 7.18
CA ILE A 10 -8.37 12.11 7.24
C ILE A 10 -7.13 12.70 6.55
N LEU A 11 -7.29 13.25 5.34
CA LEU A 11 -6.17 13.84 4.61
C LEU A 11 -5.55 15.04 5.35
N LYS A 12 -6.37 15.89 5.97
CA LYS A 12 -5.90 17.00 6.80
C LYS A 12 -5.09 16.49 8.00
N LEU A 13 -5.56 15.43 8.67
CA LEU A 13 -4.82 14.82 9.77
C LEU A 13 -3.47 14.27 9.30
N ILE A 14 -3.45 13.47 8.24
CA ILE A 14 -2.21 12.87 7.71
C ILE A 14 -1.20 13.99 7.37
N LYS A 15 -1.67 15.08 6.75
CA LYS A 15 -0.84 16.24 6.47
C LYS A 15 -0.28 16.89 7.73
N SER A 16 -1.09 17.05 8.80
CA SER A 16 -0.64 17.62 10.08
C SER A 16 0.35 16.72 10.83
N GLU A 17 0.35 15.42 10.54
CA GLU A 17 1.33 14.45 11.07
C GLU A 17 2.69 14.51 10.32
N GLY A 18 2.87 15.44 9.37
CA GLY A 18 4.12 15.72 8.67
C GLY A 18 4.29 14.97 7.35
N PHE A 19 3.24 14.33 6.82
CA PHE A 19 3.28 13.71 5.50
C PHE A 19 2.99 14.74 4.40
N ARG A 20 3.63 14.58 3.23
CA ARG A 20 3.44 15.42 2.04
C ARG A 20 2.60 14.68 1.01
N TYR A 21 1.66 15.40 0.40
CA TYR A 21 0.85 14.83 -0.68
C TYR A 21 1.70 14.58 -1.92
N ILE A 22 1.48 13.41 -2.54
CA ILE A 22 2.04 13.08 -3.85
C ILE A 22 0.92 12.64 -4.80
N ASN A 23 1.03 13.09 -6.05
CA ASN A 23 0.21 12.56 -7.11
C ASN A 23 0.84 11.30 -7.69
N LEU A 24 0.04 10.29 -7.98
CA LEU A 24 0.50 8.98 -8.45
C LEU A 24 -0.12 8.68 -9.81
N ASP A 25 0.67 8.10 -10.70
CA ASP A 25 0.23 7.69 -12.02
C ASP A 25 -0.83 6.60 -11.93
N THR A 26 -1.86 6.71 -12.76
CA THR A 26 -2.96 5.74 -12.80
C THR A 26 -2.58 4.49 -13.60
N VAL A 27 -1.71 4.67 -14.59
CA VAL A 27 -1.19 3.59 -15.45
C VAL A 27 0.26 3.35 -15.10
N ILE A 28 0.63 2.09 -14.89
CA ILE A 28 1.99 1.67 -14.54
C ILE A 28 2.36 0.41 -15.34
N GLU A 29 3.64 0.09 -15.43
CA GLU A 29 4.09 -1.14 -16.08
C GLU A 29 3.64 -2.36 -15.28
N THR A 30 3.02 -3.33 -15.97
CA THR A 30 2.46 -4.55 -15.35
C THR A 30 3.54 -5.38 -14.66
N LYS A 31 4.77 -5.38 -15.18
CA LYS A 31 5.90 -6.12 -14.61
C LYS A 31 6.12 -5.83 -13.12
N HIS A 32 6.03 -4.56 -12.70
CA HIS A 32 6.24 -4.18 -11.30
C HIS A 32 5.20 -4.76 -10.34
N ILE A 33 3.97 -4.93 -10.83
CA ILE A 33 2.91 -5.57 -10.06
C ILE A 33 3.17 -7.08 -9.95
N VAL A 34 3.50 -7.71 -11.06
CA VAL A 34 3.71 -9.16 -11.13
C VAL A 34 4.95 -9.58 -10.33
N GLU A 35 6.06 -8.86 -10.46
CA GLU A 35 7.28 -9.08 -9.69
C GLU A 35 7.03 -9.03 -8.18
N ARG A 36 6.18 -8.13 -7.71
CA ARG A 36 5.89 -7.95 -6.28
C ARG A 36 4.82 -8.91 -5.77
N SER A 37 3.76 -9.16 -6.55
CA SER A 37 2.56 -9.88 -6.10
C SER A 37 2.47 -11.32 -6.62
N GLY A 38 3.39 -11.70 -7.50
CA GLY A 38 3.43 -13.01 -8.17
C GLY A 38 2.52 -13.07 -9.40
N GLU A 39 2.82 -13.99 -10.31
CA GLU A 39 2.10 -14.18 -11.58
C GLU A 39 0.62 -14.49 -11.37
N SER A 40 0.26 -15.19 -10.30
CA SER A 40 -1.14 -15.48 -9.94
C SER A 40 -2.00 -14.23 -9.73
N PHE A 41 -1.38 -13.09 -9.46
CA PHE A 41 -2.10 -11.82 -9.27
C PHE A 41 -2.55 -11.19 -10.59
N ARG A 42 -1.95 -11.57 -11.73
CA ARG A 42 -2.28 -11.08 -13.08
C ARG A 42 -3.77 -11.17 -13.40
N ARG A 43 -4.45 -12.21 -12.95
CA ARG A 43 -5.92 -12.37 -13.14
C ARG A 43 -6.77 -11.25 -12.53
N PHE A 44 -6.22 -10.46 -11.62
CA PHE A 44 -6.91 -9.34 -10.98
C PHE A 44 -6.57 -7.98 -11.57
N ILE A 45 -5.65 -7.92 -12.56
CA ILE A 45 -5.15 -6.69 -13.15
C ILE A 45 -5.90 -6.39 -14.46
N PHE A 46 -6.17 -5.11 -14.71
CA PHE A 46 -6.61 -4.61 -16.01
C PHE A 46 -5.37 -4.21 -16.80
N SER A 47 -4.79 -5.13 -17.57
CA SER A 47 -3.61 -4.88 -18.40
C SER A 47 -3.98 -4.71 -19.88
N PHE A 48 -3.16 -3.94 -20.59
CA PHE A 48 -3.25 -3.64 -22.01
C PHE A 48 -1.86 -3.21 -22.51
N ASN A 49 -1.69 -3.06 -23.81
CA ASN A 49 -0.40 -2.63 -24.38
C ASN A 49 -0.44 -1.12 -24.69
N ASP A 50 0.67 -0.44 -24.46
CA ASP A 50 0.90 0.92 -24.93
C ASP A 50 1.22 0.94 -26.46
N GLN A 51 1.41 2.13 -27.02
CA GLN A 51 1.74 2.31 -28.44
C GLN A 51 3.09 1.69 -28.84
N LYS A 52 3.96 1.38 -27.87
CA LYS A 52 5.27 0.76 -28.09
C LYS A 52 5.25 -0.76 -27.88
N GLY A 53 4.09 -1.33 -27.55
CA GLY A 53 3.92 -2.75 -27.25
C GLY A 53 4.27 -3.15 -25.81
N ASN A 54 4.58 -2.20 -24.89
CA ASN A 54 4.85 -2.53 -23.51
C ASN A 54 3.53 -2.86 -22.78
N GLU A 55 3.56 -3.92 -21.97
CA GLU A 55 2.41 -4.26 -21.14
C GLU A 55 2.31 -3.32 -19.94
N ILE A 56 1.22 -2.57 -19.91
CA ILE A 56 0.86 -1.62 -18.85
C ILE A 56 -0.47 -2.00 -18.23
N CYS A 57 -0.76 -1.48 -17.04
CA CYS A 57 -2.02 -1.78 -16.35
C CYS A 57 -2.56 -0.57 -15.60
N LEU A 58 -3.86 -0.59 -15.35
CA LEU A 58 -4.44 0.28 -14.34
C LEU A 58 -3.93 -0.19 -12.97
N ARG A 59 -3.39 0.74 -12.17
CA ARG A 59 -2.80 0.43 -10.86
C ARG A 59 -3.80 -0.32 -9.96
N PRO A 60 -3.47 -1.53 -9.48
CA PRO A 60 -4.35 -2.30 -8.59
C PRO A 60 -4.28 -1.86 -7.13
N ASP A 61 -3.29 -1.07 -6.78
CA ASP A 61 -3.12 -0.36 -5.50
C ASP A 61 -2.24 0.88 -5.70
N LEU A 62 -2.13 1.71 -4.66
CA LEU A 62 -1.37 2.95 -4.73
C LEU A 62 0.02 2.82 -4.09
N THR A 63 0.27 1.80 -3.28
CA THR A 63 1.55 1.60 -2.59
C THR A 63 2.69 1.35 -3.58
N ILE A 64 2.49 0.44 -4.55
CA ILE A 64 3.50 0.14 -5.58
C ILE A 64 3.77 1.40 -6.43
N ALA A 65 2.72 2.13 -6.84
CA ALA A 65 2.89 3.38 -7.58
C ALA A 65 3.68 4.44 -6.76
N SER A 66 3.47 4.51 -5.45
CA SER A 66 4.23 5.38 -4.54
C SER A 66 5.71 4.98 -4.47
N CYS A 67 5.99 3.69 -4.34
CA CYS A 67 7.36 3.16 -4.34
C CYS A 67 8.07 3.42 -5.67
N LEU A 68 7.41 3.19 -6.81
CA LEU A 68 7.96 3.46 -8.13
C LEU A 68 8.30 4.95 -8.31
N LYS A 69 7.41 5.83 -7.88
CA LYS A 69 7.68 7.27 -7.92
C LYS A 69 8.93 7.64 -7.12
N TYR A 70 9.08 7.09 -5.91
CA TYR A 70 10.28 7.29 -5.10
C TYR A 70 11.54 6.74 -5.78
N LEU A 71 11.46 5.54 -6.38
CA LEU A 71 12.58 4.91 -7.06
C LEU A 71 13.05 5.70 -8.31
N ASN A 72 12.16 6.42 -8.95
CA ASN A 72 12.48 7.25 -10.12
C ASN A 72 13.05 8.63 -9.76
N GLU A 73 13.06 9.00 -8.48
CA GLU A 73 13.66 10.26 -8.06
C GLU A 73 15.19 10.17 -7.98
N LYS A 74 15.85 11.26 -8.36
CA LYS A 74 17.34 11.36 -8.30
C LYS A 74 17.84 11.33 -6.85
N ASN A 75 17.12 11.98 -5.93
CA ASN A 75 17.48 12.05 -4.53
C ASN A 75 16.66 11.04 -3.71
N LYS A 76 17.35 10.05 -3.14
CA LYS A 76 16.78 8.96 -2.32
C LYS A 76 16.65 9.32 -0.83
N ALA A 77 16.54 10.61 -0.48
CA ALA A 77 16.32 11.01 0.91
C ALA A 77 15.03 10.40 1.48
N SER A 78 15.03 10.16 2.79
CA SER A 78 13.81 9.67 3.48
C SER A 78 12.64 10.62 3.30
N LYS A 79 11.47 10.07 2.99
CA LYS A 79 10.23 10.82 2.72
C LYS A 79 9.06 10.25 3.47
N LYS A 80 8.25 11.16 3.99
CA LYS A 80 6.90 10.89 4.51
C LYS A 80 5.90 11.39 3.49
N VAL A 81 5.23 10.48 2.80
CA VAL A 81 4.30 10.81 1.71
C VAL A 81 2.91 10.26 1.99
N PHE A 82 1.88 10.93 1.46
CA PHE A 82 0.53 10.40 1.44
C PHE A 82 -0.12 10.66 0.09
N TYR A 83 -1.15 9.88 -0.19
CA TYR A 83 -1.87 9.92 -1.45
C TYR A 83 -3.34 9.56 -1.24
N SER A 84 -4.17 9.97 -2.18
CA SER A 84 -5.57 9.56 -2.29
C SER A 84 -5.91 9.37 -3.75
N GLY A 85 -6.57 8.28 -4.08
CA GLY A 85 -6.91 7.97 -5.47
C GLY A 85 -7.68 6.67 -5.61
N GLN A 86 -7.91 6.29 -6.86
CA GLN A 86 -8.60 5.07 -7.22
C GLN A 86 -7.60 3.96 -7.52
N ALA A 87 -7.89 2.77 -7.01
CA ALA A 87 -7.26 1.51 -7.36
C ALA A 87 -8.27 0.66 -8.16
N PHE A 88 -7.78 -0.15 -9.10
CA PHE A 88 -8.59 -0.88 -10.06
C PHE A 88 -8.26 -2.37 -9.98
N ARG A 89 -9.24 -3.20 -9.62
CA ARG A 89 -9.06 -4.66 -9.54
C ARG A 89 -10.23 -5.38 -10.14
N LYS A 90 -9.97 -6.40 -10.95
CA LYS A 90 -10.98 -7.38 -11.32
C LYS A 90 -11.44 -8.12 -10.07
N THR A 91 -12.74 -8.31 -9.95
CA THR A 91 -13.34 -8.99 -8.80
C THR A 91 -13.87 -10.36 -9.21
N LYS A 92 -14.00 -11.27 -8.24
CA LYS A 92 -14.58 -12.59 -8.51
C LYS A 92 -16.08 -12.53 -8.69
N LYS A 93 -16.75 -11.59 -8.02
CA LYS A 93 -18.21 -11.39 -8.10
C LYS A 93 -18.51 -10.17 -8.96
N ILE A 94 -19.43 -10.32 -9.90
CA ILE A 94 -19.87 -9.22 -10.79
C ILE A 94 -20.47 -8.05 -10.00
N SER A 95 -21.07 -8.32 -8.84
CA SER A 95 -21.64 -7.31 -7.95
C SER A 95 -20.61 -6.41 -7.26
N ASP A 96 -19.36 -6.84 -7.20
CA ASP A 96 -18.33 -6.10 -6.47
C ASP A 96 -17.77 -4.96 -7.32
N SER A 97 -17.53 -3.82 -6.70
CA SER A 97 -16.92 -2.68 -7.39
C SER A 97 -15.48 -3.00 -7.81
N ILE A 98 -15.18 -2.78 -9.08
CA ILE A 98 -13.84 -2.86 -9.65
C ILE A 98 -12.98 -1.65 -9.28
N ILE A 99 -13.62 -0.55 -8.82
CA ILE A 99 -12.97 0.69 -8.42
C ILE A 99 -13.03 0.80 -6.90
N ARG A 100 -11.88 1.02 -6.28
CA ARG A 100 -11.75 1.23 -4.83
C ARG A 100 -11.07 2.56 -4.56
N ASN A 101 -11.73 3.44 -3.81
CA ASN A 101 -11.08 4.66 -3.33
C ASN A 101 -10.14 4.29 -2.18
N GLN A 102 -8.89 4.71 -2.28
CA GLN A 102 -7.82 4.38 -1.34
C GLN A 102 -7.15 5.66 -0.86
N ILE A 103 -6.91 5.74 0.44
CA ILE A 103 -6.02 6.71 1.05
C ILE A 103 -4.88 5.91 1.67
N GLY A 104 -3.65 6.33 1.42
CA GLY A 104 -2.48 5.70 2.01
C GLY A 104 -1.43 6.72 2.39
N PHE A 105 -0.51 6.32 3.24
CA PHE A 105 0.66 7.09 3.63
C PHE A 105 1.82 6.16 3.92
N GLU A 106 3.01 6.58 3.54
CA GLU A 106 4.23 5.78 3.56
C GLU A 106 5.40 6.58 4.13
N ILE A 107 6.31 5.89 4.79
CA ILE A 107 7.65 6.40 5.09
C ILE A 107 8.62 5.56 4.28
N ILE A 108 9.34 6.19 3.34
CA ILE A 108 10.19 5.49 2.38
C ILE A 108 11.62 6.02 2.51
N GLY A 109 12.61 5.11 2.46
CA GLY A 109 14.02 5.46 2.47
C GLY A 109 14.55 5.90 3.84
N SER A 110 13.87 5.56 4.92
CA SER A 110 14.32 5.78 6.29
C SER A 110 15.11 4.57 6.81
N ASN A 111 15.97 4.82 7.77
CA ASN A 111 16.72 3.82 8.54
C ASN A 111 16.27 3.73 10.01
N LYS A 112 15.12 4.36 10.35
CA LYS A 112 14.57 4.43 11.72
C LYS A 112 13.33 3.56 11.86
N GLU A 113 13.42 2.29 11.48
CA GLU A 113 12.27 1.37 11.36
C GLU A 113 11.32 1.41 12.56
N LYS A 114 11.84 1.27 13.80
CA LYS A 114 11.00 1.23 15.00
C LYS A 114 10.20 2.52 15.24
N ASP A 115 10.81 3.68 14.98
CA ASP A 115 10.15 4.98 15.16
C ASP A 115 9.16 5.24 14.03
N ASP A 116 9.49 4.80 12.83
CA ASP A 116 8.63 4.93 11.66
C ASP A 116 7.41 4.01 11.77
N ASP A 117 7.57 2.77 12.23
CA ASP A 117 6.46 1.85 12.52
C ASP A 117 5.49 2.43 13.56
N LYS A 118 6.03 2.96 14.68
CA LYS A 118 5.22 3.67 15.69
C LYS A 118 4.47 4.85 15.07
N LYS A 119 5.16 5.63 14.22
CA LYS A 119 4.56 6.80 13.56
C LYS A 119 3.42 6.39 12.63
N ILE A 120 3.62 5.35 11.80
CA ILE A 120 2.61 4.82 10.89
C ILE A 120 1.40 4.31 11.69
N ILE A 121 1.61 3.45 12.69
CA ILE A 121 0.52 2.89 13.51
C ILE A 121 -0.26 4.00 14.20
N ASN A 122 0.41 4.95 14.85
CA ASN A 122 -0.24 6.05 15.54
C ASN A 122 -1.05 6.95 14.58
N THR A 123 -0.50 7.23 13.39
CA THR A 123 -1.21 8.02 12.38
C THR A 123 -2.45 7.27 11.87
N ALA A 124 -2.36 5.95 11.66
CA ALA A 124 -3.49 5.13 11.26
C ALA A 124 -4.60 5.13 12.31
N VAL A 125 -4.27 4.89 13.59
CA VAL A 125 -5.23 4.90 14.70
C VAL A 125 -5.90 6.27 14.85
N LYS A 126 -5.12 7.35 14.82
CA LYS A 126 -5.67 8.72 14.84
C LYS A 126 -6.59 9.00 13.65
N SER A 127 -6.28 8.45 12.47
CA SER A 127 -7.13 8.62 11.28
C SER A 127 -8.47 7.93 11.45
N LEU A 128 -8.51 6.74 12.05
CA LEU A 128 -9.74 6.02 12.37
C LEU A 128 -10.61 6.77 13.40
N SER A 129 -10.01 7.42 14.40
CA SER A 129 -10.77 8.20 15.37
C SER A 129 -11.54 9.38 14.74
N LYS A 130 -11.08 9.91 13.58
CA LYS A 130 -11.80 10.98 12.85
C LYS A 130 -13.04 10.50 12.13
N VAL A 131 -13.23 9.21 11.97
CA VAL A 131 -14.36 8.60 11.24
C VAL A 131 -15.47 8.10 12.15
N LYS A 132 -15.48 8.47 13.43
CA LYS A 132 -16.44 7.96 14.44
C LYS A 132 -16.44 6.42 14.49
N PHE A 133 -15.29 5.83 14.35
CA PHE A 133 -15.12 4.39 14.49
C PHE A 133 -15.27 4.06 15.99
N SER A 134 -16.37 3.41 16.34
CA SER A 134 -16.75 3.20 17.74
C SER A 134 -16.01 2.03 18.41
N SER A 135 -15.58 1.05 17.62
CA SER A 135 -14.84 -0.11 18.13
C SER A 135 -13.99 -0.72 17.01
N GLY A 136 -12.83 -1.20 17.36
CA GLY A 136 -11.96 -1.89 16.42
C GLY A 136 -10.82 -2.60 17.15
N VAL A 137 -10.29 -3.64 16.54
CA VAL A 137 -9.12 -4.38 17.02
C VAL A 137 -7.95 -4.07 16.11
N LEU A 138 -6.85 -3.59 16.70
CA LEU A 138 -5.58 -3.46 15.98
C LEU A 138 -4.83 -4.80 16.09
N THR A 139 -4.68 -5.48 14.96
CA THR A 139 -3.86 -6.69 14.88
C THR A 139 -2.50 -6.36 14.29
N ILE A 140 -1.44 -6.66 15.04
CA ILE A 140 -0.05 -6.47 14.62
C ILE A 140 0.58 -7.83 14.42
N GLY A 141 1.11 -8.11 13.21
CA GLY A 141 1.86 -9.30 12.89
C GLY A 141 3.34 -8.98 12.69
N ASN A 142 4.20 -9.91 13.11
CA ASN A 142 5.63 -9.81 12.86
C ASN A 142 6.14 -11.14 12.31
N ILE A 143 6.67 -11.13 11.10
CA ILE A 143 7.19 -12.32 10.41
C ILE A 143 8.36 -12.98 11.16
N GLU A 144 9.15 -12.20 11.93
CA GLU A 144 10.27 -12.74 12.69
C GLU A 144 9.80 -13.67 13.80
N ILE A 145 8.64 -13.41 14.41
CA ILE A 145 8.04 -14.32 15.39
C ILE A 145 7.78 -15.69 14.74
N PHE A 146 7.22 -15.68 13.51
CA PHE A 146 6.98 -16.90 12.77
C PHE A 146 8.28 -17.63 12.40
N LYS A 147 9.30 -16.91 11.93
CA LYS A 147 10.62 -17.48 11.61
C LYS A 147 11.29 -18.11 12.85
N LEU A 148 11.23 -17.43 13.99
CA LEU A 148 11.73 -17.94 15.26
C LEU A 148 11.00 -19.20 15.69
N LEU A 149 9.67 -19.25 15.54
CA LEU A 149 8.87 -20.44 15.84
C LEU A 149 9.29 -21.62 14.96
N LEU A 150 9.41 -21.43 13.64
CA LEU A 150 9.86 -22.47 12.71
C LEU A 150 11.27 -22.98 13.04
N THR A 151 12.13 -22.10 13.56
CA THR A 151 13.48 -22.49 13.98
C THR A 151 13.45 -23.31 15.25
N LYS A 152 12.65 -22.93 16.24
CA LYS A 152 12.49 -23.66 17.51
C LYS A 152 11.83 -25.02 17.32
N LEU A 153 10.96 -25.18 16.35
CA LEU A 153 10.29 -26.45 16.02
C LEU A 153 11.18 -27.40 15.19
N ASP A 154 12.44 -27.03 14.96
CA ASP A 154 13.42 -27.78 14.15
C ASP A 154 12.89 -28.23 12.77
N ILE A 155 12.07 -27.38 12.16
CA ILE A 155 11.50 -27.64 10.83
C ILE A 155 12.63 -27.58 9.79
N PRO A 156 12.79 -28.57 8.92
CA PRO A 156 13.84 -28.59 7.91
C PRO A 156 13.83 -27.34 7.03
N LYS A 157 15.01 -26.78 6.72
CA LYS A 157 15.18 -25.52 5.97
C LYS A 157 14.36 -25.49 4.67
N ARG A 158 14.26 -26.61 3.95
CA ARG A 158 13.46 -26.77 2.71
C ARG A 158 11.96 -26.44 2.89
N TRP A 159 11.43 -26.63 4.12
CA TRP A 159 10.03 -26.35 4.43
C TRP A 159 9.81 -24.91 4.92
N ARG A 160 10.88 -24.24 5.40
CA ARG A 160 10.82 -22.84 5.85
C ARG A 160 10.81 -21.83 4.71
N LEU A 161 11.18 -22.27 3.49
CA LEU A 161 11.31 -21.41 2.29
C LEU A 161 10.06 -21.44 1.38
N ARG A 162 9.00 -22.09 1.79
CA ARG A 162 7.69 -22.11 1.11
C ARG A 162 6.68 -21.31 1.89
#